data_5af2cce58b1a38f8771fbd2ff189b04b
#
_entry.id   5af2cce58b1a38f8771fbd2ff189b04b
#
_cell.length_a   1.000
_cell.length_b   1.000
_cell.length_c   1.000
_cell.angle_alpha   90.00
_cell.angle_beta   90.00
_cell.angle_gamma   90.00
#
_symmetry.space_group_name_H-M   'P 1'
#
loop_
_entity.id
_entity.type
_entity.pdbx_description
1 polymer ?
#
loop_
_entity_poly.entity_id
_entity_poly.type
_entity_poly.pdbx_seq_one_letter_code
_entity_poly.pdbx_strand_id
1 'polypeptide(L)'
;MKIIQLQAENFKRLKAVDISPTDDVVVISGKNENGKSSVIDAIWSALQFRSASKSIPQPLHNGESKGFVTLDLGDYIVTRRFTEDGSTLEVRTPDGNKVTSPQKLLDGMIGDLSFDPWEFSRKTEQEQRTMLSDLLFSITDGKLNLADFDARKQIAFDSRTDENREKKRLASLLANLRPPTDSEPTEEISIQDLTNSISDAISVNQRIKALLDRIEVLAKNVVSTRAEIKRLEDVLSNNEHEILTNQSELEKVESQDVDFLKGQLANIEIHNKRAREIIEYRKLRSGLEKVDAKISSLNNEMELIDIEKAEALESAPLPIKGFTITADGVRIINEDGSDVPYCQASAARRLKISVAIAMAANPTLRVIRISDGSLLDDDSMAIIREMAKDENFQCWIEYASRNSEDRMGVYIEDGRVA
;
A
#
# COMPACT_ATOMS: atom_id res chain seq x y z
N MET A 1 28.38 4.04 24.48
CA MET A 1 29.31 3.25 25.33
C MET A 1 29.99 2.20 24.47
N LYS A 2 31.26 1.85 24.77
CA LYS A 2 32.04 0.76 24.15
C LYS A 2 32.53 -0.19 25.24
N ILE A 3 33.02 -1.36 24.90
CA ILE A 3 33.67 -2.26 25.86
C ILE A 3 35.09 -1.81 26.08
N ILE A 4 35.41 -1.41 27.31
CA ILE A 4 36.78 -1.01 27.76
C ILE A 4 37.56 -2.26 28.14
N GLN A 5 36.89 -3.22 28.81
CA GLN A 5 37.52 -4.47 29.23
C GLN A 5 36.46 -5.60 29.20
N LEU A 6 36.87 -6.76 28.72
CA LEU A 6 36.17 -8.02 28.85
C LEU A 6 36.97 -8.99 29.68
N GLN A 7 36.41 -9.48 30.77
CA GLN A 7 36.95 -10.57 31.56
C GLN A 7 35.97 -11.74 31.56
N ALA A 8 36.46 -12.94 31.28
CA ALA A 8 35.64 -14.15 31.33
C ALA A 8 36.47 -15.30 31.93
N GLU A 9 35.84 -16.03 32.85
CA GLU A 9 36.45 -17.21 33.47
C GLU A 9 35.42 -18.35 33.47
N ASN A 10 35.89 -19.54 33.08
CA ASN A 10 35.10 -20.76 33.02
C ASN A 10 33.78 -20.66 32.23
N PHE A 11 33.83 -19.91 31.11
CA PHE A 11 32.69 -19.72 30.26
C PHE A 11 32.84 -20.46 28.91
N LYS A 12 31.98 -21.43 28.65
CA LYS A 12 32.02 -22.29 27.45
C LYS A 12 33.42 -22.93 27.28
N ARG A 13 34.16 -22.55 26.20
CA ARG A 13 35.54 -23.01 25.98
C ARG A 13 36.58 -22.10 26.59
N LEU A 14 36.18 -20.98 27.20
CA LEU A 14 37.13 -20.06 27.86
C LEU A 14 37.49 -20.57 29.25
N LYS A 15 38.76 -20.61 29.53
CA LYS A 15 39.32 -20.87 30.85
C LYS A 15 39.54 -19.57 31.65
N ALA A 16 40.27 -18.66 31.06
CA ALA A 16 40.47 -17.33 31.61
C ALA A 16 40.90 -16.37 30.49
N VAL A 17 40.15 -15.31 30.28
CA VAL A 17 40.40 -14.29 29.25
C VAL A 17 40.25 -12.92 29.87
N ASP A 18 41.20 -12.05 29.55
CA ASP A 18 41.19 -10.62 29.88
C ASP A 18 41.59 -9.84 28.62
N ILE A 19 40.65 -9.06 28.05
CA ILE A 19 40.81 -8.35 26.79
C ILE A 19 40.49 -6.87 27.02
N SER A 20 41.46 -6.00 26.79
CA SER A 20 41.29 -4.56 26.77
C SER A 20 41.47 -4.06 25.32
N PRO A 21 40.39 -3.77 24.59
CA PRO A 21 40.46 -3.33 23.21
C PRO A 21 41.21 -2.00 23.05
N THR A 22 42.07 -1.91 22.06
CA THR A 22 42.79 -0.68 21.70
C THR A 22 42.23 0.02 20.47
N ASP A 23 41.46 -0.73 19.67
CA ASP A 23 40.95 -0.29 18.38
C ASP A 23 39.43 -0.40 18.31
N ASP A 24 38.85 0.30 17.33
CA ASP A 24 37.40 0.21 17.02
C ASP A 24 37.00 -1.13 16.38
N VAL A 25 37.97 -1.82 15.76
CA VAL A 25 37.76 -3.18 15.23
C VAL A 25 38.63 -4.16 16.03
N VAL A 26 37.97 -4.97 16.83
CA VAL A 26 38.60 -5.98 17.69
C VAL A 26 38.50 -7.35 17.03
N VAL A 27 39.57 -7.81 16.44
CA VAL A 27 39.63 -9.13 15.80
C VAL A 27 40.01 -10.18 16.86
N ILE A 28 39.15 -11.17 17.04
CA ILE A 28 39.39 -12.35 17.88
C ILE A 28 39.80 -13.50 16.96
N SER A 29 41.08 -13.81 16.94
CA SER A 29 41.64 -14.82 16.06
C SER A 29 42.10 -16.07 16.82
N GLY A 30 42.33 -17.15 16.08
CA GLY A 30 42.79 -18.43 16.62
C GLY A 30 42.31 -19.61 15.78
N LYS A 31 42.83 -20.80 16.06
CA LYS A 31 42.41 -22.03 15.40
C LYS A 31 40.93 -22.37 15.73
N ASN A 32 40.34 -23.24 14.94
CA ASN A 32 39.03 -23.75 15.26
C ASN A 32 39.03 -24.47 16.61
N GLU A 33 37.95 -24.35 17.33
CA GLU A 33 37.76 -24.96 18.67
C GLU A 33 38.52 -24.33 19.82
N ASN A 34 39.33 -23.28 19.62
CA ASN A 34 40.10 -22.62 20.65
C ASN A 34 39.32 -21.63 21.54
N GLY A 35 38.03 -21.40 21.26
CA GLY A 35 37.20 -20.54 22.10
C GLY A 35 36.93 -19.14 21.55
N LYS A 36 37.25 -18.85 20.27
CA LYS A 36 36.97 -17.54 19.63
C LYS A 36 35.49 -17.15 19.72
N SER A 37 34.60 -18.03 19.25
CA SER A 37 33.13 -17.81 19.33
C SER A 37 32.68 -17.67 20.79
N SER A 38 33.38 -18.32 21.74
CA SER A 38 33.06 -18.19 23.16
C SER A 38 33.35 -16.80 23.70
N VAL A 39 34.33 -16.06 23.15
CA VAL A 39 34.61 -14.64 23.51
C VAL A 39 33.41 -13.78 23.07
N ILE A 40 32.97 -13.93 21.83
CA ILE A 40 31.82 -13.20 21.29
C ILE A 40 30.54 -13.55 22.08
N ASP A 41 30.34 -14.83 22.37
CA ASP A 41 29.21 -15.31 23.15
C ASP A 41 29.22 -14.83 24.60
N ALA A 42 30.41 -14.62 25.18
CA ALA A 42 30.56 -14.06 26.52
C ALA A 42 30.00 -12.63 26.59
N ILE A 43 30.34 -11.79 25.63
CA ILE A 43 29.79 -10.42 25.51
C ILE A 43 28.28 -10.48 25.46
N TRP A 44 27.73 -11.31 24.55
CA TRP A 44 26.29 -11.43 24.38
C TRP A 44 25.57 -12.00 25.59
N SER A 45 26.14 -13.06 26.20
CA SER A 45 25.57 -13.65 27.41
C SER A 45 25.56 -12.68 28.58
N ALA A 46 26.56 -11.82 28.72
CA ALA A 46 26.56 -10.80 29.76
C ALA A 46 25.47 -9.75 29.58
N LEU A 47 25.18 -9.35 28.32
CA LEU A 47 24.29 -8.25 27.99
C LEU A 47 22.82 -8.70 27.77
N GLN A 48 22.58 -9.78 27.01
CA GLN A 48 21.25 -10.25 26.57
C GLN A 48 21.01 -11.73 26.91
N PHE A 49 21.07 -12.10 28.16
CA PHE A 49 20.98 -13.51 28.56
C PHE A 49 19.71 -14.24 28.09
N ARG A 50 18.54 -13.56 28.06
CA ARG A 50 17.28 -14.19 27.61
C ARG A 50 17.36 -14.71 26.16
N SER A 51 18.02 -13.96 25.29
CA SER A 51 18.25 -14.38 23.90
C SER A 51 19.40 -15.37 23.81
N ALA A 52 20.47 -15.11 24.54
CA ALA A 52 21.67 -15.96 24.56
C ALA A 52 21.41 -17.35 25.16
N SER A 53 20.59 -17.48 26.20
CA SER A 53 20.31 -18.78 26.85
C SER A 53 19.66 -19.80 25.93
N LYS A 54 18.94 -19.36 24.89
CA LYS A 54 18.36 -20.26 23.88
C LYS A 54 19.45 -20.89 22.98
N SER A 55 20.50 -20.15 22.67
CA SER A 55 21.60 -20.56 21.80
C SER A 55 22.82 -21.09 22.59
N ILE A 56 22.87 -20.83 23.89
CA ILE A 56 23.96 -21.26 24.81
C ILE A 56 23.33 -22.02 25.99
N PRO A 57 22.90 -23.23 25.79
CA PRO A 57 22.24 -24.04 26.85
C PRO A 57 23.22 -24.43 27.96
N GLN A 58 24.53 -24.51 27.67
CA GLN A 58 25.58 -24.84 28.62
C GLN A 58 26.63 -23.71 28.66
N PRO A 59 26.46 -22.69 29.51
CA PRO A 59 27.43 -21.58 29.63
C PRO A 59 28.70 -21.89 30.39
N LEU A 60 28.70 -22.89 31.28
CA LEU A 60 29.86 -23.29 32.05
C LEU A 60 30.87 -24.10 31.24
N HIS A 61 32.15 -23.90 31.52
CA HIS A 61 33.23 -24.72 31.02
C HIS A 61 33.09 -26.17 31.56
N ASN A 62 33.40 -27.13 30.73
CA ASN A 62 33.28 -28.55 31.16
C ASN A 62 34.10 -28.86 32.41
N GLY A 63 33.43 -29.39 33.43
CA GLY A 63 34.04 -29.76 34.70
C GLY A 63 34.05 -28.62 35.73
N GLU A 64 33.59 -27.45 35.38
CA GLU A 64 33.55 -26.30 36.28
C GLU A 64 32.11 -26.07 36.80
N SER A 65 32.01 -25.75 38.10
CA SER A 65 30.71 -25.48 38.75
C SER A 65 30.34 -23.99 38.80
N LYS A 66 31.29 -23.09 38.50
CA LYS A 66 31.12 -21.65 38.53
C LYS A 66 31.93 -21.01 37.42
N GLY A 67 31.38 -19.97 36.83
CA GLY A 67 32.02 -19.13 35.84
C GLY A 67 31.47 -17.70 35.89
N PHE A 68 32.15 -16.77 35.28
CA PHE A 68 31.66 -15.40 35.17
C PHE A 68 32.10 -14.73 33.88
N VAL A 69 31.36 -13.68 33.50
CA VAL A 69 31.73 -12.72 32.49
C VAL A 69 31.53 -11.32 33.07
N THR A 70 32.55 -10.49 32.96
CA THR A 70 32.48 -9.08 33.35
C THR A 70 32.86 -8.21 32.16
N LEU A 71 32.01 -7.20 31.90
CA LEU A 71 32.23 -6.15 30.90
C LEU A 71 32.32 -4.81 31.57
N ASP A 72 33.44 -4.11 31.37
CA ASP A 72 33.55 -2.70 31.68
C ASP A 72 33.09 -1.88 30.46
N LEU A 73 32.01 -1.10 30.61
CA LEU A 73 31.44 -0.23 29.58
C LEU A 73 31.75 1.25 29.82
N GLY A 74 32.59 1.55 30.79
CA GLY A 74 32.93 2.90 31.25
C GLY A 74 31.92 3.43 32.27
N ASP A 75 30.69 3.65 31.87
CA ASP A 75 29.61 4.13 32.76
C ASP A 75 29.03 3.03 33.65
N TYR A 76 29.23 1.76 33.27
CA TYR A 76 28.73 0.59 34.01
C TYR A 76 29.67 -0.60 33.91
N ILE A 77 29.78 -1.34 35.01
CA ILE A 77 30.45 -2.63 35.07
C ILE A 77 29.35 -3.69 35.16
N VAL A 78 29.27 -4.51 34.14
CA VAL A 78 28.25 -5.59 34.00
C VAL A 78 28.92 -6.90 34.34
N THR A 79 28.47 -7.60 35.40
CA THR A 79 28.99 -8.91 35.78
C THR A 79 27.83 -9.93 35.75
N ARG A 80 28.01 -10.97 34.96
CA ARG A 80 27.11 -12.15 34.98
C ARG A 80 27.89 -13.36 35.51
N ARG A 81 27.34 -13.97 36.55
CA ARG A 81 27.88 -15.20 37.14
C ARG A 81 26.99 -16.37 36.74
N PHE A 82 27.62 -17.46 36.41
CA PHE A 82 26.97 -18.69 36.00
C PHE A 82 27.27 -19.77 37.05
N THR A 83 26.25 -20.57 37.35
CA THR A 83 26.31 -21.75 38.18
C THR A 83 25.55 -22.89 37.53
N GLU A 84 25.64 -24.10 38.05
CA GLU A 84 24.85 -25.25 37.56
C GLU A 84 23.34 -24.96 37.64
N ASP A 85 22.89 -24.17 38.62
CA ASP A 85 21.47 -23.90 38.89
C ASP A 85 20.96 -22.67 38.09
N GLY A 86 21.82 -21.91 37.38
CA GLY A 86 21.42 -20.75 36.61
C GLY A 86 22.44 -19.63 36.56
N SER A 87 21.96 -18.39 36.39
CA SER A 87 22.84 -17.22 36.34
C SER A 87 22.31 -16.02 37.14
N THR A 88 23.24 -15.21 37.64
CA THR A 88 22.92 -13.97 38.33
C THR A 88 23.59 -12.79 37.60
N LEU A 89 22.83 -11.69 37.46
CA LEU A 89 23.31 -10.45 36.85
C LEU A 89 23.51 -9.35 37.90
N GLU A 90 24.64 -8.73 37.88
CA GLU A 90 24.97 -7.56 38.69
C GLU A 90 25.49 -6.44 37.79
N VAL A 91 24.93 -5.23 37.90
CA VAL A 91 25.42 -4.03 37.22
C VAL A 91 25.77 -3.01 38.28
N ARG A 92 26.96 -2.45 38.19
CA ARG A 92 27.46 -1.38 39.07
C ARG A 92 27.87 -0.17 38.26
N THR A 93 27.75 1.02 38.89
CA THR A 93 28.45 2.23 38.42
C THR A 93 29.94 2.17 38.77
N PRO A 94 30.82 2.99 38.16
CA PRO A 94 32.23 3.06 38.53
C PRO A 94 32.46 3.36 40.00
N ASP A 95 31.58 4.10 40.65
CA ASP A 95 31.63 4.41 42.09
C ASP A 95 31.22 3.20 42.97
N GLY A 96 30.93 2.04 42.38
CA GLY A 96 30.58 0.80 43.08
C GLY A 96 29.12 0.65 43.48
N ASN A 97 28.23 1.60 43.16
CA ASN A 97 26.80 1.51 43.49
C ASN A 97 26.10 0.46 42.59
N LYS A 98 25.27 -0.38 43.22
CA LYS A 98 24.50 -1.38 42.50
C LYS A 98 23.27 -0.77 41.86
N VAL A 99 22.97 -1.17 40.58
CA VAL A 99 21.76 -0.83 39.88
C VAL A 99 20.61 -1.77 40.31
N THR A 100 19.46 -1.19 40.71
CA THR A 100 18.34 -1.97 41.27
C THR A 100 17.62 -2.84 40.23
N SER A 101 17.61 -2.44 38.96
CA SER A 101 16.96 -3.18 37.85
C SER A 101 17.94 -3.38 36.70
N PRO A 102 18.96 -4.26 36.89
CA PRO A 102 20.10 -4.36 35.97
C PRO A 102 19.67 -4.82 34.57
N GLN A 103 18.75 -5.77 34.44
CA GLN A 103 18.31 -6.24 33.13
C GLN A 103 17.50 -5.18 32.38
N LYS A 104 16.63 -4.44 33.08
CA LYS A 104 15.88 -3.34 32.44
C LYS A 104 16.79 -2.23 31.93
N LEU A 105 17.87 -1.93 32.65
CA LEU A 105 18.88 -1.00 32.19
C LEU A 105 19.56 -1.49 30.91
N LEU A 106 20.01 -2.74 30.88
CA LEU A 106 20.65 -3.31 29.70
C LEU A 106 19.69 -3.41 28.50
N ASP A 107 18.46 -3.83 28.73
CA ASP A 107 17.41 -3.89 27.68
C ASP A 107 17.13 -2.49 27.08
N GLY A 108 17.26 -1.42 27.87
CA GLY A 108 17.15 -0.04 27.38
C GLY A 108 18.37 0.49 26.63
N MET A 109 19.53 -0.15 26.79
CA MET A 109 20.78 0.21 26.09
C MET A 109 20.97 -0.54 24.78
N ILE A 110 20.38 -1.72 24.71
CA ILE A 110 20.52 -2.67 23.61
C ILE A 110 19.19 -2.70 22.89
N GLY A 111 19.18 -2.40 21.61
CA GLY A 111 18.00 -2.52 20.78
C GLY A 111 17.52 -3.97 20.71
N ASP A 112 16.26 -4.17 20.35
CA ASP A 112 15.65 -5.50 20.15
C ASP A 112 16.29 -6.29 18.99
N LEU A 113 17.11 -5.62 18.18
CA LEU A 113 17.77 -6.20 17.02
C LEU A 113 19.12 -6.81 17.39
N SER A 114 19.46 -7.90 16.72
CA SER A 114 20.73 -8.59 16.87
C SER A 114 21.93 -7.69 16.60
N PHE A 115 23.00 -7.92 17.37
CA PHE A 115 24.30 -7.29 17.14
C PHE A 115 25.06 -7.84 15.93
N ASP A 116 24.57 -8.87 15.26
CA ASP A 116 25.25 -9.53 14.14
C ASP A 116 24.69 -9.06 12.79
N PRO A 117 25.45 -8.30 11.98
CA PRO A 117 25.04 -7.87 10.65
C PRO A 117 24.64 -9.01 9.71
N TRP A 118 25.24 -10.19 9.87
CA TRP A 118 24.92 -11.36 9.06
C TRP A 118 23.51 -11.92 9.35
N GLU A 119 22.97 -11.68 10.52
CA GLU A 119 21.61 -12.13 10.85
C GLU A 119 20.58 -11.45 9.93
N PHE A 120 20.73 -10.15 9.67
CA PHE A 120 19.87 -9.45 8.72
C PHE A 120 19.97 -10.06 7.32
N SER A 121 21.19 -10.34 6.84
CA SER A 121 21.40 -10.86 5.48
C SER A 121 20.89 -12.30 5.28
N ARG A 122 20.72 -13.08 6.36
CA ARG A 122 20.21 -14.44 6.35
C ARG A 122 18.68 -14.52 6.43
N LYS A 123 18.00 -13.41 6.73
CA LYS A 123 16.53 -13.33 6.82
C LYS A 123 15.90 -13.32 5.44
N THR A 124 14.65 -13.76 5.39
CA THR A 124 13.81 -13.61 4.19
C THR A 124 13.53 -12.12 3.91
N GLU A 125 13.19 -11.78 2.68
CA GLU A 125 12.87 -10.40 2.28
C GLU A 125 11.78 -9.78 3.14
N GLN A 126 10.76 -10.57 3.49
CA GLN A 126 9.68 -10.12 4.37
C GLN A 126 10.15 -9.85 5.80
N GLU A 127 11.00 -10.70 6.36
CA GLU A 127 11.58 -10.49 7.70
C GLU A 127 12.54 -9.29 7.71
N GLN A 128 13.33 -9.11 6.66
CA GLN A 128 14.20 -7.94 6.48
C GLN A 128 13.38 -6.65 6.45
N ARG A 129 12.28 -6.66 5.70
CA ARG A 129 11.36 -5.53 5.60
C ARG A 129 10.73 -5.21 6.96
N THR A 130 10.22 -6.19 7.68
CA THR A 130 9.63 -6.01 9.01
C THR A 130 10.67 -5.44 9.98
N MET A 131 11.84 -6.04 10.03
CA MET A 131 12.93 -5.63 10.90
C MET A 131 13.36 -4.18 10.65
N LEU A 132 13.49 -3.77 9.39
CA LEU A 132 13.80 -2.38 9.02
C LEU A 132 12.66 -1.42 9.36
N SER A 133 11.41 -1.84 9.14
CA SER A 133 10.24 -1.03 9.49
C SER A 133 10.19 -0.74 10.98
N ASP A 134 10.39 -1.76 11.81
CA ASP A 134 10.39 -1.65 13.27
C ASP A 134 11.57 -0.78 13.75
N LEU A 135 12.74 -0.96 13.16
CA LEU A 135 13.91 -0.14 13.45
C LEU A 135 13.66 1.34 13.11
N LEU A 136 13.20 1.64 11.91
CA LEU A 136 12.93 3.00 11.46
C LEU A 136 11.87 3.68 12.32
N PHE A 137 10.82 2.95 12.68
CA PHE A 137 9.79 3.43 13.60
C PHE A 137 10.39 3.78 14.96
N SER A 138 11.26 2.91 15.50
CA SER A 138 11.92 3.11 16.79
C SER A 138 12.89 4.28 16.79
N ILE A 139 13.82 4.36 15.82
CA ILE A 139 14.85 5.41 15.79
C ILE A 139 14.34 6.80 15.42
N THR A 140 13.12 6.88 14.87
CA THR A 140 12.44 8.14 14.52
C THR A 140 11.34 8.53 15.52
N ASP A 141 11.27 7.90 16.68
CA ASP A 141 10.22 8.10 17.69
C ASP A 141 8.80 8.00 17.10
N GLY A 142 8.59 7.02 16.25
CA GLY A 142 7.31 6.74 15.61
C GLY A 142 6.94 7.66 14.43
N LYS A 143 7.81 8.60 14.04
CA LYS A 143 7.54 9.55 12.95
C LYS A 143 7.58 8.89 11.58
N LEU A 144 8.45 7.89 11.39
CA LEU A 144 8.56 7.13 10.16
C LEU A 144 7.86 5.77 10.32
N ASN A 145 6.60 5.72 9.92
CA ASN A 145 5.79 4.50 9.94
C ASN A 145 5.57 4.00 8.50
N LEU A 146 6.37 3.03 8.07
CA LEU A 146 6.26 2.46 6.72
C LEU A 146 4.91 1.77 6.47
N ALA A 147 4.28 1.20 7.51
CA ALA A 147 2.97 0.58 7.38
C ALA A 147 1.87 1.59 7.04
N ASP A 148 2.00 2.84 7.50
CA ASP A 148 1.07 3.92 7.15
C ASP A 148 1.17 4.29 5.66
N PHE A 149 2.39 4.43 5.13
CA PHE A 149 2.59 4.67 3.69
C PHE A 149 2.03 3.54 2.84
N ASP A 150 2.30 2.29 3.22
CA ASP A 150 1.81 1.13 2.49
C ASP A 150 0.27 1.03 2.57
N ALA A 151 -0.34 1.32 3.72
CA ALA A 151 -1.79 1.36 3.89
C ALA A 151 -2.44 2.46 3.05
N ARG A 152 -1.91 3.68 3.06
CA ARG A 152 -2.38 4.80 2.22
C ARG A 152 -2.29 4.46 0.73
N LYS A 153 -1.16 3.90 0.31
CA LYS A 153 -0.97 3.47 -1.08
C LYS A 153 -1.92 2.35 -1.48
N GLN A 154 -2.18 1.38 -0.59
CA GLN A 154 -3.12 0.30 -0.84
C GLN A 154 -4.55 0.83 -1.01
N ILE A 155 -4.99 1.75 -0.15
CA ILE A 155 -6.30 2.39 -0.26
C ILE A 155 -6.46 3.11 -1.60
N ALA A 156 -5.45 3.86 -2.02
CA ALA A 156 -5.45 4.55 -3.31
C ALA A 156 -5.45 3.56 -4.49
N PHE A 157 -4.69 2.47 -4.39
CA PHE A 157 -4.65 1.40 -5.39
C PHE A 157 -6.00 0.68 -5.53
N ASP A 158 -6.64 0.34 -4.41
CA ASP A 158 -7.95 -0.34 -4.42
C ASP A 158 -9.02 0.59 -5.02
N SER A 159 -9.03 1.86 -4.60
CA SER A 159 -9.92 2.88 -5.16
C SER A 159 -9.72 3.04 -6.67
N ARG A 160 -8.47 3.10 -7.15
CA ARG A 160 -8.16 3.15 -8.58
C ARG A 160 -8.63 1.89 -9.32
N THR A 161 -8.55 0.73 -8.68
CA THR A 161 -8.98 -0.54 -9.26
C THR A 161 -10.49 -0.56 -9.47
N ASP A 162 -11.25 -0.04 -8.49
CA ASP A 162 -12.71 0.07 -8.61
C ASP A 162 -13.12 1.10 -9.68
N GLU A 163 -12.42 2.24 -9.74
CA GLU A 163 -12.66 3.23 -10.80
C GLU A 163 -12.32 2.68 -12.20
N ASN A 164 -11.29 1.86 -12.34
CA ASN A 164 -10.98 1.18 -13.62
C ASN A 164 -12.07 0.16 -14.03
N ARG A 165 -12.70 -0.52 -13.06
CA ARG A 165 -13.86 -1.39 -13.34
C ARG A 165 -15.05 -0.58 -13.83
N GLU A 166 -15.34 0.54 -13.16
CA GLU A 166 -16.41 1.44 -13.54
C GLU A 166 -16.16 2.07 -14.91
N LYS A 167 -14.92 2.51 -15.20
CA LYS A 167 -14.52 2.97 -16.54
C LYS A 167 -14.84 1.93 -17.63
N LYS A 168 -14.46 0.67 -17.41
CA LYS A 168 -14.74 -0.43 -18.37
C LYS A 168 -16.23 -0.63 -18.56
N ARG A 169 -17.02 -0.57 -17.47
CA ARG A 169 -18.48 -0.69 -17.53
C ARG A 169 -19.11 0.45 -18.35
N LEU A 170 -18.74 1.69 -18.04
CA LEU A 170 -19.26 2.88 -18.75
C LEU A 170 -18.84 2.89 -20.22
N ALA A 171 -17.58 2.54 -20.52
CA ALA A 171 -17.10 2.44 -21.91
C ALA A 171 -17.84 1.36 -22.70
N SER A 172 -18.15 0.21 -22.10
CA SER A 172 -18.94 -0.85 -22.73
C SER A 172 -20.37 -0.41 -23.01
N LEU A 173 -21.00 0.33 -22.10
CA LEU A 173 -22.34 0.88 -22.31
C LEU A 173 -22.32 1.95 -23.41
N LEU A 174 -21.33 2.82 -23.40
CA LEU A 174 -21.17 3.88 -24.39
C LEU A 174 -20.92 3.34 -25.80
N ALA A 175 -20.18 2.25 -25.92
CA ALA A 175 -19.90 1.61 -27.22
C ALA A 175 -21.16 1.06 -27.93
N ASN A 176 -22.23 0.80 -27.17
CA ASN A 176 -23.51 0.36 -27.71
C ASN A 176 -24.42 1.51 -28.15
N LEU A 177 -24.03 2.76 -27.88
CA LEU A 177 -24.81 3.95 -28.22
C LEU A 177 -24.16 4.69 -29.39
N ARG A 178 -24.99 5.11 -30.32
CA ARG A 178 -24.53 5.91 -31.44
C ARG A 178 -24.20 7.34 -30.96
N PRO A 179 -23.03 7.90 -31.27
CA PRO A 179 -22.70 9.27 -30.95
C PRO A 179 -23.74 10.23 -31.53
N PRO A 180 -24.17 11.28 -30.80
CA PRO A 180 -25.08 12.28 -31.30
C PRO A 180 -24.39 13.18 -32.33
N THR A 181 -25.14 13.67 -33.30
CA THR A 181 -24.73 14.72 -34.23
C THR A 181 -25.40 16.05 -33.83
N ASP A 182 -24.82 17.17 -34.28
CA ASP A 182 -25.30 18.52 -33.87
C ASP A 182 -26.74 18.81 -34.33
N SER A 183 -27.24 18.07 -35.31
CA SER A 183 -28.63 18.23 -35.85
C SER A 183 -29.67 17.30 -35.22
N GLU A 184 -29.27 16.46 -34.28
CA GLU A 184 -30.19 15.50 -33.68
C GLU A 184 -30.93 16.07 -32.44
N PRO A 185 -32.15 15.58 -32.18
CA PRO A 185 -33.00 16.09 -31.11
C PRO A 185 -32.40 15.82 -29.73
N THR A 186 -32.54 16.78 -28.83
CA THR A 186 -32.03 16.72 -27.46
C THR A 186 -33.09 16.65 -26.38
N GLU A 187 -34.38 16.86 -26.80
CA GLU A 187 -35.52 16.87 -25.88
C GLU A 187 -36.63 15.94 -26.40
N GLU A 188 -37.36 15.34 -25.50
CA GLU A 188 -38.53 14.54 -25.83
C GLU A 188 -39.74 15.42 -26.10
N ILE A 189 -40.50 15.09 -27.12
CA ILE A 189 -41.76 15.76 -27.42
C ILE A 189 -42.88 15.04 -26.66
N SER A 190 -43.84 15.79 -26.09
CA SER A 190 -44.97 15.22 -25.34
C SER A 190 -45.88 14.45 -26.25
N ILE A 191 -45.94 13.14 -26.07
CA ILE A 191 -46.91 12.23 -26.77
C ILE A 191 -48.33 12.51 -26.29
N GLN A 192 -48.50 12.94 -25.04
CA GLN A 192 -49.80 13.17 -24.44
C GLN A 192 -50.59 14.26 -25.16
N ASP A 193 -49.91 15.37 -25.51
CA ASP A 193 -50.53 16.50 -26.16
C ASP A 193 -51.02 16.15 -27.59
N LEU A 194 -50.19 15.38 -28.31
CA LEU A 194 -50.58 14.89 -29.64
C LEU A 194 -51.66 13.81 -29.57
N THR A 195 -51.61 12.93 -28.58
CA THR A 195 -52.63 11.90 -28.37
C THR A 195 -53.99 12.53 -28.06
N ASN A 196 -54.00 13.61 -27.25
CA ASN A 196 -55.23 14.38 -27.01
C ASN A 196 -55.75 15.02 -28.32
N SER A 197 -54.85 15.63 -29.11
CA SER A 197 -55.21 16.21 -30.41
C SER A 197 -55.78 15.19 -31.40
N ILE A 198 -55.22 13.96 -31.42
CA ILE A 198 -55.74 12.86 -32.23
C ILE A 198 -57.14 12.44 -31.75
N SER A 199 -57.34 12.33 -30.44
CA SER A 199 -58.65 11.95 -29.86
C SER A 199 -59.71 12.99 -30.21
N ASP A 200 -59.38 14.25 -30.12
CA ASP A 200 -60.28 15.36 -30.48
C ASP A 200 -60.59 15.33 -31.97
N ALA A 201 -59.57 15.13 -32.84
CA ALA A 201 -59.74 15.01 -34.28
C ALA A 201 -60.66 13.81 -34.69
N ILE A 202 -60.47 12.66 -34.03
CA ILE A 202 -61.31 11.48 -34.24
C ILE A 202 -62.74 11.80 -33.84
N SER A 203 -62.99 12.43 -32.70
CA SER A 203 -64.33 12.84 -32.24
C SER A 203 -65.03 13.78 -33.23
N VAL A 204 -64.27 14.80 -33.69
CA VAL A 204 -64.73 15.75 -34.69
C VAL A 204 -65.10 15.03 -36.01
N ASN A 205 -64.24 14.15 -36.53
CA ASN A 205 -64.49 13.39 -37.78
C ASN A 205 -65.66 12.40 -37.66
N GLN A 206 -65.86 11.76 -36.49
CA GLN A 206 -67.00 10.95 -36.22
C GLN A 206 -68.30 11.79 -36.24
N ARG A 207 -68.26 13.00 -35.68
CA ARG A 207 -69.41 13.92 -35.72
C ARG A 207 -69.68 14.40 -37.15
N ILE A 208 -68.66 14.72 -37.94
CA ILE A 208 -68.81 15.06 -39.37
C ILE A 208 -69.48 13.89 -40.14
N LYS A 209 -68.96 12.65 -39.94
CA LYS A 209 -69.53 11.49 -40.61
C LYS A 209 -71.02 11.26 -40.26
N ALA A 210 -71.35 11.38 -38.95
CA ALA A 210 -72.71 11.27 -38.49
C ALA A 210 -73.62 12.35 -39.10
N LEU A 211 -73.14 13.59 -39.27
CA LEU A 211 -73.88 14.66 -39.93
C LEU A 211 -74.01 14.42 -41.40
N LEU A 212 -73.01 13.94 -42.14
CA LEU A 212 -73.07 13.56 -43.55
C LEU A 212 -74.08 12.42 -43.79
N ASP A 213 -73.99 11.34 -42.96
CA ASP A 213 -74.96 10.24 -43.03
C ASP A 213 -76.43 10.73 -42.82
N ARG A 214 -76.59 11.66 -41.85
CA ARG A 214 -77.89 12.27 -41.57
C ARG A 214 -78.39 13.13 -42.73
N ILE A 215 -77.50 13.93 -43.34
CA ILE A 215 -77.78 14.76 -44.54
C ILE A 215 -78.23 13.81 -45.70
N GLU A 216 -77.52 12.70 -45.94
CA GLU A 216 -77.83 11.74 -46.97
C GLU A 216 -79.22 11.11 -46.73
N VAL A 217 -79.53 10.70 -45.48
CA VAL A 217 -80.81 10.17 -45.09
C VAL A 217 -81.93 11.23 -45.29
N LEU A 218 -81.68 12.48 -44.87
CA LEU A 218 -82.61 13.56 -45.03
C LEU A 218 -82.81 13.92 -46.50
N ALA A 219 -81.74 13.90 -47.33
CA ALA A 219 -81.86 14.11 -48.78
C ALA A 219 -82.72 13.00 -49.49
N LYS A 220 -82.51 11.73 -49.10
CA LYS A 220 -83.36 10.63 -49.55
C LYS A 220 -84.79 10.77 -49.08
N ASN A 221 -85.02 11.23 -47.86
CA ASN A 221 -86.35 11.50 -47.34
C ASN A 221 -86.96 12.66 -48.04
N VAL A 222 -86.27 13.75 -48.41
CA VAL A 222 -86.74 14.85 -49.19
C VAL A 222 -87.21 14.38 -50.58
N VAL A 223 -86.49 13.48 -51.25
CA VAL A 223 -86.90 12.91 -52.56
C VAL A 223 -88.18 12.06 -52.44
N SER A 224 -88.32 11.20 -51.43
CA SER A 224 -89.47 10.41 -51.16
C SER A 224 -90.70 11.27 -50.73
N THR A 225 -90.42 12.32 -49.98
CA THR A 225 -91.44 13.22 -49.44
C THR A 225 -91.96 14.20 -50.47
N ARG A 226 -91.24 14.45 -51.60
CA ARG A 226 -91.80 15.23 -52.77
C ARG A 226 -92.95 14.54 -53.40
N ALA A 227 -93.11 13.24 -53.27
CA ALA A 227 -94.31 12.50 -53.76
C ALA A 227 -95.49 12.62 -52.79
N GLU A 228 -95.28 13.01 -51.55
CA GLU A 228 -96.28 13.20 -50.52
C GLU A 228 -96.50 14.67 -50.14
N ILE A 229 -96.25 15.56 -51.11
CA ILE A 229 -95.92 16.99 -50.94
C ILE A 229 -97.08 17.84 -50.37
N LYS A 230 -98.29 17.42 -50.33
CA LYS A 230 -99.30 18.25 -49.75
C LYS A 230 -99.57 18.06 -48.26
N ARG A 231 -99.01 17.04 -47.70
CA ARG A 231 -99.08 16.73 -46.25
C ARG A 231 -97.79 17.00 -45.52
N LEU A 232 -96.78 17.25 -46.25
CA LEU A 232 -95.41 17.29 -45.70
C LEU A 232 -94.71 18.67 -45.94
N GLU A 233 -95.40 19.70 -46.42
CA GLU A 233 -94.77 21.05 -46.51
C GLU A 233 -94.36 21.57 -45.16
N ASP A 234 -95.05 21.25 -44.05
CA ASP A 234 -94.61 21.57 -42.68
C ASP A 234 -93.39 20.75 -42.25
N VAL A 235 -93.33 19.45 -42.68
CA VAL A 235 -92.17 18.57 -42.38
C VAL A 235 -90.97 18.98 -43.26
N LEU A 236 -91.23 19.38 -44.52
CA LEU A 236 -90.19 19.88 -45.43
C LEU A 236 -89.57 21.14 -44.89
N SER A 237 -90.36 22.10 -44.41
CA SER A 237 -89.83 23.35 -43.82
C SER A 237 -88.93 23.05 -42.59
N ASN A 238 -89.39 22.11 -41.78
CA ASN A 238 -88.56 21.69 -40.61
C ASN A 238 -87.28 20.96 -41.05
N ASN A 239 -87.34 20.07 -42.04
CA ASN A 239 -86.17 19.36 -42.56
C ASN A 239 -85.25 20.27 -43.31
N GLU A 240 -85.75 21.24 -44.10
CA GLU A 240 -84.93 22.31 -44.72
C GLU A 240 -84.24 23.18 -43.69
N HIS A 241 -84.94 23.54 -42.62
CA HIS A 241 -84.33 24.28 -41.53
C HIS A 241 -83.29 23.43 -40.87
N GLU A 242 -83.50 22.17 -40.62
CA GLU A 242 -82.55 21.22 -40.04
C GLU A 242 -81.36 20.98 -40.98
N ILE A 243 -81.53 20.86 -42.28
CA ILE A 243 -80.49 20.78 -43.29
C ILE A 243 -79.62 22.03 -43.25
N LEU A 244 -80.21 23.22 -43.28
CA LEU A 244 -79.50 24.47 -43.22
C LEU A 244 -78.73 24.64 -41.96
N THR A 245 -79.33 24.19 -40.84
CA THR A 245 -78.62 24.21 -39.53
C THR A 245 -77.43 23.28 -39.55
N ASN A 246 -77.59 22.01 -40.02
CA ASN A 246 -76.54 21.00 -40.13
C ASN A 246 -75.48 21.39 -41.16
N GLN A 247 -75.87 22.06 -42.31
CA GLN A 247 -74.89 22.61 -43.24
C GLN A 247 -74.06 23.76 -42.64
N SER A 248 -74.73 24.67 -41.92
CA SER A 248 -74.02 25.74 -41.20
C SER A 248 -73.07 25.22 -40.09
N GLU A 249 -73.45 24.10 -39.45
CA GLU A 249 -72.53 23.42 -38.51
C GLU A 249 -71.40 22.72 -39.24
N LEU A 250 -71.70 22.06 -40.44
CA LEU A 250 -70.64 21.44 -41.22
C LEU A 250 -69.62 22.41 -41.75
N GLU A 251 -70.09 23.62 -42.18
CA GLU A 251 -69.15 24.71 -42.60
C GLU A 251 -68.27 25.23 -41.50
N LYS A 252 -68.66 25.08 -40.21
CA LYS A 252 -67.91 25.51 -39.06
C LYS A 252 -66.88 24.43 -38.56
N VAL A 253 -67.01 23.22 -39.09
CA VAL A 253 -66.15 22.11 -38.62
C VAL A 253 -65.20 21.71 -39.74
N GLU A 254 -63.94 21.99 -39.53
CA GLU A 254 -62.87 21.52 -40.41
C GLU A 254 -62.54 20.07 -40.15
N SER A 255 -62.44 19.29 -41.24
CA SER A 255 -61.96 17.90 -41.17
C SER A 255 -60.49 17.88 -40.79
N GLN A 256 -60.16 17.16 -39.78
CA GLN A 256 -58.76 16.96 -39.40
C GLN A 256 -58.22 15.67 -39.99
N ASP A 257 -57.02 15.74 -40.57
CA ASP A 257 -56.35 14.56 -41.12
C ASP A 257 -55.72 13.72 -40.00
N VAL A 258 -56.48 12.71 -39.55
CA VAL A 258 -56.05 11.80 -38.48
C VAL A 258 -54.86 10.95 -38.91
N ASP A 259 -54.70 10.64 -40.21
CA ASP A 259 -53.57 9.85 -40.68
C ASP A 259 -52.29 10.67 -40.72
N PHE A 260 -52.38 11.97 -41.00
CA PHE A 260 -51.31 12.92 -40.85
C PHE A 260 -50.86 13.01 -39.37
N LEU A 261 -51.82 13.11 -38.44
CA LEU A 261 -51.52 13.15 -37.00
C LEU A 261 -50.90 11.86 -36.48
N LYS A 262 -51.35 10.68 -36.96
CA LYS A 262 -50.72 9.38 -36.67
C LYS A 262 -49.30 9.29 -37.23
N GLY A 263 -49.05 9.82 -38.43
CA GLY A 263 -47.74 9.94 -39.02
C GLY A 263 -46.79 10.82 -38.18
N GLN A 264 -47.30 11.93 -37.64
CA GLN A 264 -46.56 12.76 -36.70
C GLN A 264 -46.24 12.03 -35.40
N LEU A 265 -47.20 11.25 -34.86
CA LEU A 265 -46.99 10.43 -33.65
C LEU A 265 -45.86 9.41 -33.84
N ALA A 266 -45.85 8.68 -34.98
CA ALA A 266 -44.76 7.74 -35.29
C ALA A 266 -43.41 8.43 -35.41
N ASN A 267 -43.35 9.62 -36.00
CA ASN A 267 -42.13 10.43 -36.07
C ASN A 267 -41.67 10.91 -34.69
N ILE A 268 -42.60 11.27 -33.79
CA ILE A 268 -42.31 11.65 -32.42
C ILE A 268 -41.76 10.47 -31.63
N GLU A 269 -42.25 9.26 -31.79
CA GLU A 269 -41.73 8.08 -31.15
C GLU A 269 -40.27 7.82 -31.55
N ILE A 270 -39.94 7.93 -32.83
CA ILE A 270 -38.57 7.82 -33.35
C ILE A 270 -37.68 8.93 -32.77
N HIS A 271 -38.21 10.15 -32.79
CA HIS A 271 -37.51 11.33 -32.22
C HIS A 271 -37.21 11.16 -30.73
N ASN A 272 -38.22 10.77 -29.95
CA ASN A 272 -38.08 10.61 -28.51
C ASN A 272 -37.20 9.43 -28.15
N LYS A 273 -37.20 8.34 -28.91
CA LYS A 273 -36.27 7.23 -28.76
C LYS A 273 -34.84 7.73 -28.94
N ARG A 274 -34.58 8.52 -29.99
CA ARG A 274 -33.26 9.08 -30.27
C ARG A 274 -32.84 10.11 -29.22
N ALA A 275 -33.74 10.95 -28.75
CA ALA A 275 -33.48 11.91 -27.69
C ALA A 275 -33.05 11.21 -26.39
N ARG A 276 -33.76 10.12 -26.00
CA ARG A 276 -33.34 9.29 -24.82
C ARG A 276 -31.94 8.68 -24.98
N GLU A 277 -31.63 8.12 -26.16
CA GLU A 277 -30.32 7.58 -26.47
C GLU A 277 -29.22 8.65 -26.36
N ILE A 278 -29.48 9.87 -26.84
CA ILE A 278 -28.54 11.00 -26.75
C ILE A 278 -28.34 11.46 -25.30
N ILE A 279 -29.40 11.54 -24.51
CA ILE A 279 -29.34 11.91 -23.10
C ILE A 279 -28.52 10.88 -22.34
N GLU A 280 -28.77 9.60 -22.59
CA GLU A 280 -28.01 8.49 -21.97
C GLU A 280 -26.53 8.53 -22.40
N TYR A 281 -26.24 8.71 -23.70
CA TYR A 281 -24.89 8.84 -24.21
C TYR A 281 -24.14 9.98 -23.53
N ARG A 282 -24.76 11.17 -23.42
CA ARG A 282 -24.14 12.34 -22.76
C ARG A 282 -23.88 12.09 -21.28
N LYS A 283 -24.83 11.43 -20.58
CA LYS A 283 -24.69 11.06 -19.18
C LYS A 283 -23.52 10.09 -18.97
N LEU A 284 -23.43 9.05 -19.80
CA LEU A 284 -22.35 8.05 -19.73
C LEU A 284 -20.99 8.67 -20.06
N ARG A 285 -20.94 9.55 -21.09
CA ARG A 285 -19.72 10.25 -21.46
C ARG A 285 -19.22 11.17 -20.35
N SER A 286 -20.09 11.97 -19.75
CA SER A 286 -19.74 12.80 -18.59
C SER A 286 -19.31 11.98 -17.38
N GLY A 287 -19.95 10.81 -17.17
CA GLY A 287 -19.54 9.85 -16.15
C GLY A 287 -18.12 9.34 -16.40
N LEU A 288 -17.80 8.96 -17.64
CA LEU A 288 -16.49 8.46 -18.03
C LEU A 288 -15.39 9.51 -17.82
N GLU A 289 -15.64 10.76 -18.21
CA GLU A 289 -14.70 11.88 -18.00
C GLU A 289 -14.40 12.10 -16.50
N LYS A 290 -15.42 12.00 -15.63
CA LYS A 290 -15.23 12.12 -14.18
C LYS A 290 -14.40 10.97 -13.60
N VAL A 291 -14.65 9.75 -14.06
CA VAL A 291 -13.89 8.56 -13.64
C VAL A 291 -12.44 8.65 -14.10
N ASP A 292 -12.18 9.10 -15.35
CA ASP A 292 -10.82 9.30 -15.84
C ASP A 292 -10.05 10.37 -15.03
N ALA A 293 -10.71 11.46 -14.69
CA ALA A 293 -10.12 12.48 -13.82
C ALA A 293 -9.79 11.93 -12.43
N LYS A 294 -10.67 11.08 -11.87
CA LYS A 294 -10.44 10.43 -10.58
C LYS A 294 -9.28 9.44 -10.62
N ILE A 295 -9.18 8.63 -11.68
CA ILE A 295 -8.05 7.71 -11.89
C ILE A 295 -6.73 8.49 -11.96
N SER A 296 -6.70 9.60 -12.69
CA SER A 296 -5.51 10.47 -12.79
C SER A 296 -5.12 11.04 -11.42
N SER A 297 -6.10 11.52 -10.65
CA SER A 297 -5.87 11.99 -9.28
C SER A 297 -5.29 10.93 -8.36
N LEU A 298 -5.81 9.68 -8.43
CA LEU A 298 -5.33 8.57 -7.62
C LEU A 298 -3.92 8.11 -8.03
N ASN A 299 -3.58 8.16 -9.31
CA ASN A 299 -2.21 7.89 -9.76
C ASN A 299 -1.23 8.92 -9.20
N ASN A 300 -1.57 10.21 -9.25
CA ASN A 300 -0.75 11.27 -8.68
C ASN A 300 -0.61 11.11 -7.15
N GLU A 301 -1.69 10.73 -6.46
CA GLU A 301 -1.66 10.47 -5.02
C GLU A 301 -0.70 9.33 -4.67
N MET A 302 -0.74 8.24 -5.44
CA MET A 302 0.19 7.11 -5.25
C MET A 302 1.65 7.52 -5.46
N GLU A 303 1.94 8.33 -6.47
CA GLU A 303 3.27 8.88 -6.75
C GLU A 303 3.76 9.79 -5.63
N LEU A 304 2.90 10.68 -5.13
CA LEU A 304 3.23 11.54 -3.99
C LEU A 304 3.55 10.74 -2.72
N ILE A 305 2.80 9.66 -2.45
CA ILE A 305 3.08 8.76 -1.32
C ILE A 305 4.46 8.09 -1.47
N ASP A 306 4.83 7.68 -2.69
CA ASP A 306 6.15 7.10 -2.94
C ASP A 306 7.28 8.14 -2.74
N ILE A 307 7.07 9.39 -3.17
CA ILE A 307 8.00 10.49 -2.94
C ILE A 307 8.15 10.79 -1.44
N GLU A 308 7.03 10.97 -0.72
CA GLU A 308 7.02 11.20 0.74
C GLU A 308 7.77 10.06 1.49
N LYS A 309 7.55 8.82 1.08
CA LYS A 309 8.23 7.66 1.65
C LYS A 309 9.74 7.70 1.39
N ALA A 310 10.15 8.04 0.18
CA ALA A 310 11.57 8.16 -0.19
C ALA A 310 12.26 9.29 0.60
N GLU A 311 11.65 10.47 0.70
CA GLU A 311 12.17 11.60 1.48
C GLU A 311 12.27 11.26 2.98
N ALA A 312 11.26 10.57 3.52
CA ALA A 312 11.26 10.14 4.91
C ALA A 312 12.39 9.11 5.19
N LEU A 313 12.65 8.18 4.27
CA LEU A 313 13.76 7.23 4.36
C LEU A 313 15.11 7.95 4.24
N GLU A 314 15.25 8.93 3.37
CA GLU A 314 16.48 9.71 3.20
C GLU A 314 16.80 10.55 4.42
N SER A 315 15.79 11.09 5.09
CA SER A 315 15.95 11.89 6.32
C SER A 315 16.13 11.03 7.57
N ALA A 316 15.92 9.71 7.51
CA ALA A 316 16.08 8.83 8.65
C ALA A 316 17.53 8.83 9.16
N PRO A 317 17.76 8.76 10.48
CA PRO A 317 19.07 8.80 11.09
C PRO A 317 19.80 7.45 10.98
N LEU A 318 19.92 6.94 9.76
CA LEU A 318 20.70 5.75 9.45
C LEU A 318 22.09 6.15 8.97
N PRO A 319 23.16 5.42 9.38
CA PRO A 319 24.53 5.72 8.99
C PRO A 319 24.83 5.40 7.53
N ILE A 320 23.86 5.02 6.75
CA ILE A 320 23.98 4.75 5.31
C ILE A 320 22.69 5.10 4.56
N LYS A 321 22.86 5.57 3.32
CA LYS A 321 21.80 5.87 2.33
C LYS A 321 21.88 4.90 1.16
N GLY A 322 20.96 5.01 0.21
CA GLY A 322 21.01 4.24 -1.04
C GLY A 322 20.25 2.92 -0.98
N PHE A 323 19.17 2.86 -0.19
CA PHE A 323 18.21 1.76 -0.25
C PHE A 323 16.78 2.27 -0.15
N THR A 324 15.84 1.45 -0.59
CA THR A 324 14.40 1.68 -0.42
C THR A 324 13.72 0.41 0.10
N ILE A 325 12.53 0.58 0.66
CA ILE A 325 11.73 -0.53 1.20
C ILE A 325 10.42 -0.58 0.44
N THR A 326 10.21 -1.68 -0.28
CA THR A 326 8.99 -1.94 -1.07
C THR A 326 8.12 -3.00 -0.38
N ALA A 327 6.97 -3.31 -0.98
CA ALA A 327 6.13 -4.40 -0.51
C ALA A 327 6.84 -5.77 -0.56
N ASP A 328 7.72 -5.95 -1.55
CA ASP A 328 8.42 -7.21 -1.81
C ASP A 328 9.71 -7.36 -0.97
N GLY A 329 10.19 -6.29 -0.32
CA GLY A 329 11.40 -6.35 0.49
C GLY A 329 12.29 -5.11 0.40
N VAL A 330 13.55 -5.28 0.75
CA VAL A 330 14.57 -4.23 0.70
C VAL A 330 15.24 -4.22 -0.67
N ARG A 331 15.35 -3.04 -1.27
CA ARG A 331 16.01 -2.83 -2.56
C ARG A 331 17.14 -1.82 -2.41
N ILE A 332 18.22 -2.03 -3.12
CA ILE A 332 19.40 -1.17 -3.10
C ILE A 332 19.40 -0.29 -4.35
N ILE A 333 19.48 1.02 -4.15
CA ILE A 333 19.48 2.01 -5.22
C ILE A 333 20.90 2.13 -5.78
N ASN A 334 21.06 1.97 -7.08
CA ASN A 334 22.32 2.18 -7.79
C ASN A 334 22.56 3.67 -8.09
N GLU A 335 23.78 4.01 -8.47
CA GLU A 335 24.16 5.39 -8.84
C GLU A 335 23.41 5.92 -10.07
N ASP A 336 22.96 5.04 -10.96
CA ASP A 336 22.16 5.36 -12.13
C ASP A 336 20.65 5.52 -11.83
N GLY A 337 20.25 5.40 -10.56
CA GLY A 337 18.85 5.47 -10.10
C GLY A 337 18.06 4.17 -10.28
N SER A 338 18.64 3.13 -10.88
CA SER A 338 18.04 1.80 -10.90
C SER A 338 18.13 1.14 -9.53
N ASP A 339 17.27 0.16 -9.25
CA ASP A 339 17.30 -0.57 -8.01
C ASP A 339 17.39 -2.08 -8.22
N VAL A 340 18.01 -2.78 -7.27
CA VAL A 340 18.10 -4.24 -7.25
C VAL A 340 17.64 -4.79 -5.90
N PRO A 341 17.01 -5.99 -5.85
CA PRO A 341 16.72 -6.65 -4.58
C PRO A 341 17.99 -6.79 -3.74
N TYR A 342 17.88 -6.64 -2.42
CA TYR A 342 19.00 -6.76 -1.50
C TYR A 342 19.78 -8.09 -1.69
N CYS A 343 19.08 -9.21 -1.90
CA CYS A 343 19.69 -10.52 -2.12
C CYS A 343 20.55 -10.61 -3.39
N GLN A 344 20.30 -9.75 -4.38
CA GLN A 344 21.04 -9.71 -5.66
C GLN A 344 22.19 -8.71 -5.66
N ALA A 345 22.31 -7.89 -4.65
CA ALA A 345 23.41 -6.93 -4.53
C ALA A 345 24.74 -7.62 -4.22
N SER A 346 25.85 -6.94 -4.51
CA SER A 346 27.19 -7.43 -4.17
C SER A 346 27.35 -7.69 -2.68
N ALA A 347 28.20 -8.64 -2.31
CA ALA A 347 28.47 -8.97 -0.91
C ALA A 347 28.91 -7.74 -0.08
N ALA A 348 29.77 -6.89 -0.63
CA ALA A 348 30.22 -5.67 0.00
C ALA A 348 29.08 -4.68 0.28
N ARG A 349 28.16 -4.48 -0.67
CA ARG A 349 27.00 -3.62 -0.48
C ARG A 349 26.02 -4.17 0.57
N ARG A 350 25.77 -5.47 0.52
CA ARG A 350 24.92 -6.13 1.53
C ARG A 350 25.51 -6.01 2.92
N LEU A 351 26.82 -6.23 3.05
CA LEU A 351 27.55 -6.08 4.30
C LEU A 351 27.43 -4.64 4.83
N LYS A 352 27.72 -3.64 3.99
CA LYS A 352 27.64 -2.22 4.36
C LYS A 352 26.27 -1.85 4.93
N ILE A 353 25.19 -2.27 4.26
CA ILE A 353 23.81 -2.04 4.73
C ILE A 353 23.53 -2.79 6.04
N SER A 354 23.92 -4.06 6.13
CA SER A 354 23.70 -4.86 7.35
C SER A 354 24.45 -4.30 8.57
N VAL A 355 25.67 -3.83 8.37
CA VAL A 355 26.46 -3.15 9.43
C VAL A 355 25.77 -1.85 9.85
N ALA A 356 25.32 -1.04 8.91
CA ALA A 356 24.60 0.20 9.21
C ALA A 356 23.31 -0.04 9.99
N ILE A 357 22.56 -1.08 9.62
CA ILE A 357 21.34 -1.48 10.33
C ILE A 357 21.68 -1.91 11.78
N ALA A 358 22.71 -2.74 11.95
CA ALA A 358 23.14 -3.16 13.27
C ALA A 358 23.61 -1.98 14.14
N MET A 359 24.31 -1.01 13.56
CA MET A 359 24.73 0.23 14.24
C MET A 359 23.51 1.08 14.63
N ALA A 360 22.57 1.31 13.72
CA ALA A 360 21.36 2.08 13.99
C ALA A 360 20.49 1.44 15.08
N ALA A 361 20.47 0.11 15.15
CA ALA A 361 19.74 -0.64 16.17
C ALA A 361 20.33 -0.48 17.57
N ASN A 362 21.60 -0.08 17.70
CA ASN A 362 22.33 -0.03 18.97
C ASN A 362 22.93 1.36 19.25
N PRO A 363 22.15 2.44 19.32
CA PRO A 363 22.65 3.80 19.41
C PRO A 363 23.36 4.11 20.76
N THR A 364 22.97 3.43 21.83
CA THR A 364 23.50 3.64 23.18
C THR A 364 24.74 2.78 23.46
N LEU A 365 24.61 1.47 23.27
CA LEU A 365 25.73 0.53 23.32
C LEU A 365 26.29 0.38 21.91
N ARG A 366 27.34 1.09 21.61
CA ARG A 366 27.98 1.17 20.30
C ARG A 366 28.92 0.00 20.05
N VAL A 367 28.38 -1.21 20.18
CA VAL A 367 29.10 -2.48 19.99
C VAL A 367 28.30 -3.35 19.04
N ILE A 368 28.96 -3.85 18.01
CA ILE A 368 28.41 -4.91 17.14
C ILE A 368 29.38 -6.08 17.12
N ARG A 369 28.80 -7.27 16.88
CA ARG A 369 29.59 -8.49 16.67
C ARG A 369 29.45 -8.94 15.22
N ILE A 370 30.51 -9.52 14.69
CA ILE A 370 30.51 -10.16 13.38
C ILE A 370 31.02 -11.57 13.58
N SER A 371 30.08 -12.52 13.55
CA SER A 371 30.41 -13.94 13.46
C SER A 371 30.93 -14.25 12.06
N ASP A 372 31.74 -15.28 11.90
CA ASP A 372 32.26 -15.72 10.59
C ASP A 372 33.07 -14.63 9.83
N GLY A 373 33.90 -13.85 10.53
CA GLY A 373 34.78 -12.84 9.89
C GLY A 373 35.77 -13.40 8.87
N SER A 374 35.95 -14.72 8.83
CA SER A 374 36.73 -15.40 7.78
C SER A 374 36.06 -15.36 6.38
N LEU A 375 34.80 -14.92 6.30
CA LEU A 375 34.09 -14.65 5.04
C LEU A 375 34.33 -13.22 4.53
N LEU A 376 35.03 -12.38 5.32
CA LEU A 376 35.36 -11.01 4.95
C LEU A 376 36.68 -10.97 4.21
N ASP A 377 36.66 -10.39 3.02
CA ASP A 377 37.86 -10.01 2.29
C ASP A 377 38.45 -8.68 2.85
N ASP A 378 39.61 -8.28 2.33
CA ASP A 378 40.28 -7.06 2.78
C ASP A 378 39.44 -5.80 2.52
N ASP A 379 38.69 -5.76 1.43
CA ASP A 379 37.77 -4.65 1.10
C ASP A 379 36.63 -4.56 2.09
N SER A 380 36.00 -5.70 2.43
CA SER A 380 34.97 -5.79 3.46
C SER A 380 35.46 -5.36 4.83
N MET A 381 36.67 -5.77 5.21
CA MET A 381 37.33 -5.35 6.46
C MET A 381 37.62 -3.85 6.46
N ALA A 382 38.04 -3.26 5.33
CA ALA A 382 38.22 -1.83 5.20
C ALA A 382 36.92 -1.05 5.39
N ILE A 383 35.84 -1.50 4.77
CA ILE A 383 34.49 -0.92 4.94
C ILE A 383 34.07 -0.93 6.42
N ILE A 384 34.23 -2.05 7.12
CA ILE A 384 33.86 -2.17 8.54
C ILE A 384 34.71 -1.19 9.40
N ARG A 385 36.03 -1.07 9.15
CA ARG A 385 36.90 -0.14 9.87
C ARG A 385 36.48 1.31 9.66
N GLU A 386 36.20 1.70 8.42
CA GLU A 386 35.73 3.04 8.08
C GLU A 386 34.42 3.35 8.81
N MET A 387 33.42 2.48 8.69
CA MET A 387 32.10 2.66 9.33
C MET A 387 32.23 2.69 10.87
N ALA A 388 33.03 1.80 11.46
CA ALA A 388 33.25 1.75 12.91
C ALA A 388 33.86 3.05 13.43
N LYS A 389 34.80 3.60 12.70
CA LYS A 389 35.45 4.87 13.03
C LYS A 389 34.49 6.06 12.88
N ASP A 390 33.85 6.18 11.75
CA ASP A 390 32.97 7.31 11.39
C ASP A 390 31.76 7.40 12.33
N GLU A 391 31.15 6.25 12.63
CA GLU A 391 29.98 6.15 13.51
C GLU A 391 30.36 5.95 14.99
N ASN A 392 31.67 5.94 15.33
CA ASN A 392 32.20 5.72 16.67
C ASN A 392 31.65 4.41 17.30
N PHE A 393 31.67 3.32 16.56
CA PHE A 393 31.29 1.97 17.01
C PHE A 393 32.50 1.10 17.28
N GLN A 394 32.30 0.03 18.04
CA GLN A 394 33.26 -1.03 18.26
C GLN A 394 32.76 -2.33 17.66
N CYS A 395 33.52 -2.90 16.72
CA CYS A 395 33.17 -4.13 16.01
C CYS A 395 34.01 -5.30 16.50
N TRP A 396 33.40 -6.30 17.10
CA TRP A 396 34.07 -7.53 17.55
C TRP A 396 33.90 -8.60 16.46
N ILE A 397 35.01 -9.03 15.84
CA ILE A 397 35.03 -9.89 14.68
C ILE A 397 35.71 -11.23 15.04
N GLU A 398 35.01 -12.34 14.87
CA GLU A 398 35.57 -13.68 14.95
C GLU A 398 36.31 -14.01 13.65
N TYR A 399 37.62 -14.35 13.75
CA TYR A 399 38.43 -14.70 12.60
C TYR A 399 39.13 -16.07 12.81
N ALA A 400 38.90 -16.99 11.87
CA ALA A 400 39.56 -18.30 11.91
C ALA A 400 40.94 -18.24 11.27
N SER A 401 42.01 -18.27 12.07
CA SER A 401 43.39 -18.33 11.59
C SER A 401 43.70 -19.69 10.99
N ARG A 402 44.24 -19.73 9.79
CA ARG A 402 44.65 -20.96 9.13
C ARG A 402 46.03 -21.46 9.65
N ASN A 403 46.91 -20.54 9.99
CA ASN A 403 48.27 -20.81 10.43
C ASN A 403 48.64 -19.93 11.64
N SER A 404 49.71 -20.30 12.37
CA SER A 404 50.27 -19.48 13.46
C SER A 404 50.86 -18.14 13.01
N GLU A 405 51.05 -17.96 11.70
CA GLU A 405 51.49 -16.70 11.08
C GLU A 405 50.37 -15.72 10.81
N ASP A 406 49.10 -16.20 10.73
CA ASP A 406 47.87 -15.41 10.53
C ASP A 406 47.31 -14.87 11.87
N ARG A 407 48.13 -14.48 12.79
CA ARG A 407 47.70 -13.88 14.06
C ARG A 407 47.22 -12.45 13.82
N MET A 408 45.93 -12.25 13.92
CA MET A 408 45.31 -10.92 13.82
C MET A 408 44.65 -10.55 15.15
N GLY A 409 44.90 -9.35 15.65
CA GLY A 409 44.26 -8.85 16.87
C GLY A 409 44.55 -9.71 18.12
N VAL A 410 43.50 -10.04 18.86
CA VAL A 410 43.58 -10.87 20.08
C VAL A 410 43.55 -12.34 19.69
N TYR A 411 44.62 -13.08 19.94
CA TYR A 411 44.74 -14.49 19.60
C TYR A 411 44.34 -15.36 20.77
N ILE A 412 43.39 -16.29 20.51
CA ILE A 412 42.88 -17.23 21.51
C ILE A 412 43.45 -18.62 21.24
N GLU A 413 44.10 -19.18 22.27
CA GLU A 413 44.67 -20.54 22.27
C GLU A 413 44.23 -21.27 23.53
N ASP A 414 43.64 -22.46 23.38
CA ASP A 414 43.17 -23.31 24.49
C ASP A 414 42.32 -22.56 25.55
N GLY A 415 41.44 -21.65 25.11
CA GLY A 415 40.55 -20.85 25.96
C GLY A 415 41.22 -19.72 26.74
N ARG A 416 42.39 -19.27 26.33
CA ARG A 416 43.17 -18.15 26.92
C ARG A 416 43.66 -17.18 25.85
N VAL A 417 43.94 -15.96 26.23
CA VAL A 417 44.68 -14.99 25.40
C VAL A 417 46.15 -15.43 25.36
N ALA A 418 46.69 -15.61 24.15
CA ALA A 418 48.05 -16.09 23.91
C ALA A 418 49.01 -14.96 23.50
#